data_8e2743b4b6d495851a32282d822fa035
#
_entry.id   8e2743b4b6d495851a32282d822fa035
#
_cell.length_a   1.000
_cell.length_b   1.000
_cell.length_c   1.000
_cell.angle_alpha   90.00
_cell.angle_beta   90.00
_cell.angle_gamma   90.00
#
_symmetry.space_group_name_H-M   'P 1'
#
loop_
_entity.id
_entity.type
_entity.pdbx_description
1 polymer ?
#
loop_
_entity_poly.entity_id
_entity_poly.type
_entity_poly.pdbx_seq_one_letter_code
_entity_poly.pdbx_strand_id
1 'polypeptide(L)'
;MCVDLDGTLLKNNKTIGSKTIAAAKKAAEKGIEIVPVTGRPLSGLPQCVKVLPGVHYAVTSNGACVTEIASGRRIYGAPLSNQKSLQIMNLLNSHGYLFEAFADDVGYIEPALMEKYRQKFAGTPVGEYIFSSRRLVPDIRALFEVENKCADEIFINLPNE
;
A
#
# COMPACT_ATOMS: atom_id res chain seq x y z
N MET A 1 -2.90 -0.10 19.98
CA MET A 1 -3.76 1.00 19.45
C MET A 1 -3.63 1.01 17.94
N CYS A 2 -4.73 0.81 17.20
CA CYS A 2 -4.72 0.92 15.74
C CYS A 2 -4.97 2.36 15.32
N VAL A 3 -4.27 2.83 14.27
CA VAL A 3 -4.38 4.20 13.76
C VAL A 3 -4.25 4.22 12.24
N ASP A 4 -5.19 4.90 11.58
CA ASP A 4 -5.10 5.16 10.14
C ASP A 4 -4.02 6.21 9.83
N LEU A 5 -3.51 6.20 8.62
CA LEU A 5 -2.41 7.07 8.20
C LEU A 5 -2.86 8.36 7.54
N ASP A 6 -3.49 8.24 6.38
CA ASP A 6 -3.74 9.38 5.50
C ASP A 6 -4.94 10.20 6.00
N GLY A 7 -4.69 11.46 6.41
CA GLY A 7 -5.71 12.30 7.02
C GLY A 7 -5.91 12.07 8.53
N THR A 8 -5.19 11.12 9.15
CA THR A 8 -5.28 10.79 10.58
C THR A 8 -3.92 11.00 11.27
N LEU A 9 -3.00 10.06 11.13
CA LEU A 9 -1.64 10.15 11.71
C LEU A 9 -0.74 11.11 10.92
N LEU A 10 -0.87 11.08 9.60
CA LEU A 10 -0.10 11.90 8.68
C LEU A 10 -0.81 13.22 8.36
N LYS A 11 -0.06 14.31 8.38
CA LYS A 11 -0.49 15.60 7.83
C LYS A 11 -0.60 15.54 6.30
N ASN A 12 -1.19 16.59 5.68
CA ASN A 12 -1.30 16.68 4.22
C ASN A 12 0.06 16.58 3.50
N ASN A 13 1.14 17.08 4.10
CA ASN A 13 2.51 16.97 3.59
C ASN A 13 3.21 15.64 3.94
N LYS A 14 2.45 14.63 4.36
CA LYS A 14 2.92 13.27 4.69
C LYS A 14 3.95 13.20 5.83
N THR A 15 3.98 14.20 6.71
CA THR A 15 4.79 14.21 7.93
C THR A 15 3.95 13.96 9.18
N ILE A 16 4.60 13.58 10.30
CA ILE A 16 3.97 13.44 11.61
C ILE A 16 4.26 14.69 12.44
N GLY A 17 3.25 15.22 13.13
CA GLY A 17 3.40 16.39 13.98
C GLY A 17 4.22 16.09 15.26
N SER A 18 4.97 17.07 15.75
CA SER A 18 5.78 16.94 16.97
C SER A 18 4.96 16.53 18.21
N LYS A 19 3.74 17.06 18.35
CA LYS A 19 2.82 16.65 19.43
C LYS A 19 2.41 15.19 19.32
N THR A 20 2.18 14.69 18.11
CA THR A 20 1.83 13.29 17.85
C THR A 20 3.01 12.38 18.16
N ILE A 21 4.24 12.77 17.76
CA ILE A 21 5.46 12.02 18.10
C ILE A 21 5.64 11.95 19.61
N ALA A 22 5.46 13.06 20.32
CA ALA A 22 5.57 13.08 21.78
C ALA A 22 4.51 12.20 22.47
N ALA A 23 3.28 12.19 21.95
CA ALA A 23 2.21 11.31 22.43
C ALA A 23 2.52 9.83 22.18
N ALA A 24 3.02 9.49 20.99
CA ALA A 24 3.44 8.14 20.62
C ALA A 24 4.55 7.64 21.56
N LYS A 25 5.56 8.48 21.84
CA LYS A 25 6.62 8.15 22.81
C LYS A 25 6.06 7.82 24.18
N LYS A 26 5.17 8.66 24.72
CA LYS A 26 4.53 8.42 26.03
C LYS A 26 3.68 7.14 26.03
N ALA A 27 3.03 6.81 24.93
CA ALA A 27 2.28 5.57 24.77
C ALA A 27 3.21 4.35 24.80
N ALA A 28 4.30 4.42 24.04
CA ALA A 28 5.32 3.37 24.00
C ALA A 28 5.98 3.13 25.38
N GLU A 29 6.28 4.19 26.14
CA GLU A 29 6.78 4.12 27.52
C GLU A 29 5.82 3.39 28.48
N LYS A 30 4.52 3.35 28.14
CA LYS A 30 3.49 2.60 28.88
C LYS A 30 3.23 1.21 28.32
N GLY A 31 4.06 0.74 27.39
CA GLY A 31 3.90 -0.56 26.73
C GLY A 31 2.74 -0.63 25.75
N ILE A 32 2.24 0.50 25.28
CA ILE A 32 1.14 0.54 24.29
C ILE A 32 1.77 0.38 22.89
N GLU A 33 1.42 -0.70 22.21
CA GLU A 33 1.75 -0.90 20.79
C GLU A 33 0.90 0.00 19.92
N ILE A 34 1.53 0.71 18.96
CA ILE A 34 0.85 1.52 17.96
C ILE A 34 0.95 0.79 16.62
N VAL A 35 -0.20 0.45 16.04
CA VAL A 35 -0.27 -0.31 14.81
C VAL A 35 -0.90 0.57 13.71
N PRO A 36 -0.12 1.04 12.74
CA PRO A 36 -0.66 1.68 11.54
C PRO A 36 -1.56 0.72 10.77
N VAL A 37 -2.73 1.21 10.32
CA VAL A 37 -3.69 0.47 9.50
C VAL A 37 -3.94 1.30 8.24
N THR A 38 -3.67 0.74 7.06
CA THR A 38 -3.68 1.51 5.81
C THR A 38 -3.98 0.65 4.58
N GLY A 39 -4.50 1.28 3.53
CA GLY A 39 -4.59 0.68 2.19
C GLY A 39 -3.24 0.60 1.45
N ARG A 40 -2.18 1.22 1.99
CA ARG A 40 -0.87 1.16 1.35
C ARG A 40 -0.23 -0.22 1.50
N PRO A 41 0.59 -0.68 0.52
CA PRO A 41 1.50 -1.80 0.75
C PRO A 41 2.61 -1.39 1.72
N LEU A 42 3.33 -2.35 2.30
CA LEU A 42 4.44 -2.07 3.22
C LEU A 42 5.54 -1.21 2.58
N SER A 43 5.82 -1.40 1.29
CA SER A 43 6.75 -0.55 0.51
C SER A 43 6.32 0.92 0.47
N GLY A 44 5.01 1.19 0.53
CA GLY A 44 4.43 2.52 0.54
C GLY A 44 4.31 3.17 1.92
N LEU A 45 4.77 2.52 3.00
CA LEU A 45 4.77 3.10 4.33
C LEU A 45 5.87 4.18 4.45
N PRO A 46 5.54 5.43 4.83
CA PRO A 46 6.54 6.47 5.02
C PRO A 46 7.55 6.12 6.12
N GLN A 47 8.81 6.51 5.92
CA GLN A 47 9.87 6.23 6.89
C GLN A 47 9.55 6.82 8.28
N CYS A 48 8.94 8.01 8.35
CA CYS A 48 8.57 8.62 9.62
C CYS A 48 7.55 7.79 10.44
N VAL A 49 6.76 6.94 9.78
CA VAL A 49 5.85 5.99 10.43
C VAL A 49 6.62 4.76 10.91
N LYS A 50 7.52 4.24 10.09
CA LYS A 50 8.31 3.04 10.42
C LYS A 50 9.22 3.23 11.65
N VAL A 51 9.66 4.46 11.91
CA VAL A 51 10.53 4.80 13.04
C VAL A 51 9.80 5.46 14.22
N LEU A 52 8.46 5.55 14.15
CA LEU A 52 7.68 6.15 15.23
C LEU A 52 7.75 5.26 16.50
N PRO A 53 8.04 5.80 17.69
CA PRO A 53 8.07 5.02 18.91
C PRO A 53 6.78 4.23 19.14
N GLY A 54 6.90 2.95 19.48
CA GLY A 54 5.78 2.02 19.71
C GLY A 54 5.17 1.44 18.44
N VAL A 55 5.79 1.62 17.28
CA VAL A 55 5.37 1.02 16.01
C VAL A 55 6.35 -0.08 15.64
N HIS A 56 5.90 -1.34 15.74
CA HIS A 56 6.67 -2.53 15.34
C HIS A 56 5.97 -3.33 14.25
N TYR A 57 4.66 -3.20 14.15
CA TYR A 57 3.81 -3.90 13.18
C TYR A 57 3.00 -2.91 12.35
N ALA A 58 2.59 -3.33 11.16
CA ALA A 58 1.64 -2.58 10.32
C ALA A 58 0.61 -3.53 9.72
N VAL A 59 -0.63 -3.04 9.62
CA VAL A 59 -1.69 -3.63 8.83
C VAL A 59 -1.74 -2.88 7.51
N THR A 60 -1.53 -3.59 6.40
CA THR A 60 -1.36 -3.03 5.04
C THR A 60 -2.34 -3.64 4.05
N SER A 61 -2.39 -3.08 2.84
CA SER A 61 -3.27 -3.56 1.75
C SER A 61 -4.72 -3.78 2.23
N ASN A 62 -5.31 -2.72 2.85
CA ASN A 62 -6.68 -2.72 3.37
C ASN A 62 -7.01 -3.89 4.34
N GLY A 63 -6.01 -4.38 5.09
CA GLY A 63 -6.18 -5.46 6.06
C GLY A 63 -5.76 -6.84 5.53
N ALA A 64 -5.36 -6.96 4.28
CA ALA A 64 -4.91 -8.23 3.71
C ALA A 64 -3.60 -8.74 4.31
N CYS A 65 -2.77 -7.85 4.88
CA CYS A 65 -1.46 -8.19 5.44
C CYS A 65 -1.24 -7.59 6.82
N VAL A 66 -0.58 -8.34 7.69
CA VAL A 66 0.04 -7.82 8.93
C VAL A 66 1.51 -8.19 8.91
N THR A 67 2.38 -7.19 8.98
CA THR A 67 3.83 -7.38 8.84
C THR A 67 4.59 -6.77 10.01
N GLU A 68 5.58 -7.48 10.51
CA GLU A 68 6.59 -6.96 11.44
C GLU A 68 7.58 -6.10 10.65
N ILE A 69 7.63 -4.81 10.97
CA ILE A 69 8.32 -3.81 10.14
C ILE A 69 9.83 -4.04 10.09
N ALA A 70 10.45 -4.38 11.23
CA ALA A 70 11.90 -4.50 11.33
C ALA A 70 12.47 -5.66 10.51
N SER A 71 11.78 -6.80 10.49
CA SER A 71 12.21 -8.01 9.76
C SER A 71 11.59 -8.14 8.37
N GLY A 72 10.52 -7.40 8.08
CA GLY A 72 9.68 -7.60 6.90
C GLY A 72 8.86 -8.91 6.94
N ARG A 73 8.85 -9.61 8.08
CA ARG A 73 8.13 -10.88 8.23
C ARG A 73 6.63 -10.65 8.27
N ARG A 74 5.92 -11.23 7.30
CA ARG A 74 4.46 -11.28 7.30
C ARG A 74 3.98 -12.26 8.38
N ILE A 75 3.25 -11.76 9.38
CA ILE A 75 2.69 -12.57 10.48
C ILE A 75 1.25 -13.01 10.21
N TYR A 76 0.55 -12.31 9.33
CA TYR A 76 -0.77 -12.65 8.82
C TYR A 76 -0.90 -12.24 7.36
N GLY A 77 -1.58 -13.04 6.56
CA GLY A 77 -1.93 -12.71 5.18
C GLY A 77 -3.22 -13.41 4.75
N ALA A 78 -4.07 -12.68 4.03
CA ALA A 78 -5.30 -13.19 3.41
C ALA A 78 -5.35 -12.79 1.93
N PRO A 79 -4.33 -13.16 1.11
CA PRO A 79 -4.32 -12.81 -0.29
C PRO A 79 -5.39 -13.59 -1.07
N LEU A 80 -5.81 -13.04 -2.20
CA LEU A 80 -6.54 -13.78 -3.21
C LEU A 80 -5.63 -14.88 -3.77
N SER A 81 -6.15 -16.10 -3.96
CA SER A 81 -5.37 -17.14 -4.64
C SER A 81 -4.95 -16.66 -6.05
N ASN A 82 -3.83 -17.17 -6.56
CA ASN A 82 -3.37 -16.84 -7.92
C ASN A 82 -4.47 -17.00 -8.97
N GLN A 83 -5.21 -18.12 -8.95
CA GLN A 83 -6.33 -18.37 -9.85
C GLN A 83 -7.40 -17.26 -9.77
N LYS A 84 -7.81 -16.85 -8.57
CA LYS A 84 -8.80 -15.77 -8.39
C LYS A 84 -8.24 -14.43 -8.84
N SER A 85 -6.98 -14.13 -8.55
CA SER A 85 -6.30 -12.93 -9.01
C SER A 85 -6.34 -12.82 -10.54
N LEU A 86 -5.96 -13.89 -11.24
CA LEU A 86 -5.98 -13.96 -12.70
C LEU A 86 -7.39 -13.87 -13.28
N GLN A 87 -8.40 -14.48 -12.64
CA GLN A 87 -9.81 -14.36 -13.05
C GLN A 87 -10.29 -12.92 -12.99
N ILE A 88 -9.98 -12.20 -11.90
CA ILE A 88 -10.34 -10.78 -11.73
C ILE A 88 -9.62 -9.92 -12.78
N MET A 89 -8.32 -10.11 -12.96
CA MET A 89 -7.53 -9.36 -13.93
C MET A 89 -8.02 -9.58 -15.37
N ASN A 90 -8.38 -10.82 -15.73
CA ASN A 90 -8.97 -11.13 -17.04
C ASN A 90 -10.32 -10.40 -17.24
N LEU A 91 -11.16 -10.38 -16.21
CA LEU A 91 -12.44 -9.66 -16.25
C LEU A 91 -12.21 -8.15 -16.44
N LEU A 92 -11.28 -7.54 -15.69
CA LEU A 92 -10.96 -6.13 -15.80
C LEU A 92 -10.42 -5.79 -17.21
N ASN A 93 -9.50 -6.59 -17.73
CA ASN A 93 -8.94 -6.43 -19.07
C ASN A 93 -10.01 -6.56 -20.16
N SER A 94 -10.95 -7.52 -20.04
CA SER A 94 -12.03 -7.69 -21.03
C SER A 94 -12.98 -6.50 -21.10
N HIS A 95 -13.06 -5.68 -20.04
CA HIS A 95 -13.84 -4.44 -19.99
C HIS A 95 -13.00 -3.17 -20.19
N GLY A 96 -11.70 -3.31 -20.48
CA GLY A 96 -10.80 -2.18 -20.70
C GLY A 96 -10.48 -1.35 -19.46
N TYR A 97 -10.68 -1.89 -18.25
CA TYR A 97 -10.33 -1.21 -17.03
C TYR A 97 -8.83 -1.27 -16.76
N LEU A 98 -8.27 -0.14 -16.35
CA LEU A 98 -6.90 -0.07 -15.85
C LEU A 98 -6.90 -0.32 -14.34
N PHE A 99 -5.92 -1.07 -13.87
CA PHE A 99 -5.81 -1.46 -12.46
C PHE A 99 -4.36 -1.53 -12.00
N GLU A 100 -4.17 -1.47 -10.70
CA GLU A 100 -2.94 -1.84 -10.00
C GLU A 100 -3.17 -3.16 -9.27
N ALA A 101 -2.13 -3.95 -9.07
CA ALA A 101 -2.17 -5.12 -8.21
C ALA A 101 -1.04 -5.06 -7.18
N PHE A 102 -1.34 -5.52 -5.98
CA PHE A 102 -0.40 -5.56 -4.88
C PHE A 102 -0.16 -7.01 -4.49
N ALA A 103 1.09 -7.40 -4.40
CA ALA A 103 1.52 -8.72 -3.95
C ALA A 103 2.90 -8.61 -3.31
N ASP A 104 3.16 -9.43 -2.28
CA ASP A 104 4.46 -9.47 -1.60
C ASP A 104 4.95 -8.08 -1.13
N ASP A 105 4.01 -7.27 -0.63
CA ASP A 105 4.24 -5.90 -0.17
C ASP A 105 4.68 -4.89 -1.27
N VAL A 106 4.56 -5.26 -2.55
CA VAL A 106 4.90 -4.43 -3.72
C VAL A 106 3.64 -4.10 -4.51
N GLY A 107 3.49 -2.83 -4.91
CA GLY A 107 2.47 -2.41 -5.87
C GLY A 107 3.00 -2.48 -7.30
N TYR A 108 2.25 -3.10 -8.20
CA TYR A 108 2.56 -3.23 -9.63
C TYR A 108 1.61 -2.36 -10.45
N ILE A 109 2.15 -1.67 -11.43
CA ILE A 109 1.40 -0.78 -12.32
C ILE A 109 1.89 -0.91 -13.75
N GLU A 110 0.97 -0.80 -14.72
CA GLU A 110 1.30 -0.80 -16.14
C GLU A 110 1.51 0.62 -16.69
N PRO A 111 2.27 0.77 -17.81
CA PRO A 111 2.62 2.07 -18.39
C PRO A 111 1.40 2.96 -18.66
N ALA A 112 0.31 2.40 -19.18
CA ALA A 112 -0.89 3.15 -19.52
C ALA A 112 -1.54 3.85 -18.31
N LEU A 113 -1.61 3.17 -17.15
CA LEU A 113 -2.14 3.75 -15.92
C LEU A 113 -1.13 4.70 -15.28
N MET A 114 0.15 4.36 -15.30
CA MET A 114 1.20 5.24 -14.80
C MET A 114 1.20 6.60 -15.52
N GLU A 115 1.01 6.59 -16.85
CA GLU A 115 0.95 7.84 -17.61
C GLU A 115 -0.27 8.69 -17.25
N LYS A 116 -1.45 8.06 -17.06
CA LYS A 116 -2.63 8.77 -16.53
C LYS A 116 -2.39 9.40 -15.16
N TYR A 117 -1.69 8.68 -14.29
CA TYR A 117 -1.35 9.21 -12.95
C TYR A 117 -0.35 10.35 -13.03
N ARG A 118 0.63 10.29 -13.94
CA ARG A 118 1.55 11.41 -14.18
C ARG A 118 0.81 12.66 -14.61
N GLN A 119 -0.12 12.54 -15.55
CA GLN A 119 -0.92 13.68 -16.03
C GLN A 119 -1.80 14.27 -14.92
N LYS A 120 -2.37 13.41 -14.04
CA LYS A 120 -3.32 13.84 -13.02
C LYS A 120 -2.65 14.31 -11.72
N PHE A 121 -1.55 13.71 -11.32
CA PHE A 121 -0.96 13.86 -9.98
C PHE A 121 0.48 14.40 -9.97
N ALA A 122 1.05 14.81 -11.11
CA ALA A 122 2.39 15.41 -11.13
C ALA A 122 2.50 16.60 -10.18
N GLY A 123 3.58 16.67 -9.40
CA GLY A 123 3.82 17.73 -8.43
C GLY A 123 2.94 17.68 -7.18
N THR A 124 2.19 16.60 -6.97
CA THR A 124 1.38 16.42 -5.77
C THR A 124 1.99 15.35 -4.84
N PRO A 125 1.76 15.41 -3.51
CA PRO A 125 2.21 14.38 -2.58
C PRO A 125 1.65 12.98 -2.88
N VAL A 126 0.47 12.91 -3.53
CA VAL A 126 -0.13 11.64 -3.99
C VAL A 126 0.67 11.08 -5.17
N GLY A 127 1.05 11.93 -6.13
CA GLY A 127 1.89 11.53 -7.26
C GLY A 127 3.25 11.04 -6.79
N GLU A 128 3.93 11.79 -5.92
CA GLU A 128 5.23 11.38 -5.35
C GLU A 128 5.13 9.99 -4.69
N TYR A 129 4.08 9.76 -3.93
CA TYR A 129 3.82 8.45 -3.32
C TYR A 129 3.66 7.35 -4.37
N ILE A 130 2.80 7.53 -5.38
CA ILE A 130 2.55 6.54 -6.42
C ILE A 130 3.84 6.24 -7.19
N PHE A 131 4.52 7.28 -7.67
CA PHE A 131 5.70 7.13 -8.52
C PHE A 131 6.90 6.50 -7.81
N SER A 132 7.01 6.68 -6.49
CA SER A 132 8.09 6.09 -5.69
C SER A 132 7.80 4.70 -5.16
N SER A 133 6.53 4.28 -5.09
CA SER A 133 6.12 3.04 -4.40
C SER A 133 5.59 1.95 -5.34
N ARG A 134 5.46 2.25 -6.65
CA ARG A 134 4.97 1.28 -7.65
C ARG A 134 6.11 0.76 -8.52
N ARG A 135 6.11 -0.54 -8.75
CA ARG A 135 6.98 -1.19 -9.74
C ARG A 135 6.27 -1.18 -11.09
N LEU A 136 6.87 -0.53 -12.08
CA LEU A 136 6.38 -0.53 -13.44
C LEU A 136 6.64 -1.89 -14.09
N VAL A 137 5.61 -2.49 -14.66
CA VAL A 137 5.69 -3.77 -15.39
C VAL A 137 4.90 -3.67 -16.69
N PRO A 138 5.32 -4.37 -17.75
CA PRO A 138 4.63 -4.28 -19.04
C PRO A 138 3.24 -4.92 -19.03
N ASP A 139 3.03 -5.96 -18.22
CA ASP A 139 1.77 -6.71 -18.10
C ASP A 139 1.71 -7.34 -16.70
N ILE A 140 0.79 -6.85 -15.86
CA ILE A 140 0.60 -7.34 -14.50
C ILE A 140 0.07 -8.78 -14.51
N ARG A 141 -0.88 -9.09 -15.39
CA ARG A 141 -1.49 -10.40 -15.47
C ARG A 141 -0.45 -11.47 -15.84
N ALA A 142 0.36 -11.19 -16.87
CA ALA A 142 1.44 -12.10 -17.28
C ALA A 142 2.47 -12.32 -16.14
N LEU A 143 2.85 -11.26 -15.42
CA LEU A 143 3.72 -11.36 -14.25
C LEU A 143 3.13 -12.29 -13.18
N PHE A 144 1.85 -12.11 -12.84
CA PHE A 144 1.17 -12.91 -11.82
C PHE A 144 1.04 -14.39 -12.24
N GLU A 145 0.80 -14.66 -13.53
CA GLU A 145 0.74 -16.01 -14.07
C GLU A 145 2.11 -16.72 -14.00
N VAL A 146 3.17 -16.06 -14.49
CA VAL A 146 4.51 -16.63 -14.55
C VAL A 146 5.12 -16.85 -13.16
N GLU A 147 4.96 -15.87 -12.27
CA GLU A 147 5.52 -15.93 -10.91
C GLU A 147 4.58 -16.58 -9.89
N ASN A 148 3.41 -17.07 -10.32
CA ASN A 148 2.36 -17.68 -9.47
C ASN A 148 1.99 -16.80 -8.27
N LYS A 149 1.88 -15.47 -8.49
CA LYS A 149 1.61 -14.50 -7.43
C LYS A 149 0.15 -14.53 -6.97
N CYS A 150 -0.03 -14.30 -5.68
CA CYS A 150 -1.32 -14.08 -5.04
C CYS A 150 -1.51 -12.58 -4.78
N ALA A 151 -2.64 -11.98 -5.19
CA ALA A 151 -2.86 -10.57 -4.95
C ALA A 151 -3.31 -10.30 -3.52
N ASP A 152 -2.61 -9.42 -2.80
CA ASP A 152 -3.06 -8.87 -1.53
C ASP A 152 -4.23 -7.87 -1.77
N GLU A 153 -4.17 -7.15 -2.90
CA GLU A 153 -5.17 -6.17 -3.31
C GLU A 153 -5.14 -5.97 -4.84
N ILE A 154 -6.29 -5.69 -5.44
CA ILE A 154 -6.42 -5.21 -6.83
C ILE A 154 -7.18 -3.90 -6.77
N PHE A 155 -6.54 -2.81 -7.15
CA PHE A 155 -7.13 -1.46 -7.15
C PHE A 155 -7.53 -1.06 -8.58
N ILE A 156 -8.80 -0.73 -8.79
CA ILE A 156 -9.36 -0.41 -10.10
C ILE A 156 -9.43 1.12 -10.24
N ASN A 157 -8.88 1.64 -11.34
CA ASN A 157 -9.06 3.04 -11.70
C ASN A 157 -10.30 3.17 -12.58
N LEU A 158 -11.42 3.52 -11.97
CA LEU A 158 -12.65 3.80 -12.72
C LEU A 158 -12.52 5.13 -13.47
N PRO A 159 -12.99 5.21 -14.74
CA PRO A 159 -13.14 6.49 -15.42
C PRO A 159 -14.13 7.36 -14.61
N ASN A 160 -13.79 8.63 -14.44
CA ASN A 160 -14.76 9.59 -13.91
C ASN A 160 -15.90 9.69 -14.92
N GLU A 161 -17.15 9.51 -14.46
CA GLU A 161 -18.34 9.84 -15.22
C GLU A 161 -18.42 11.35 -15.52
#